data_817105adee87c9e0c6d8b3145343e3cb
#
_entry.id   817105adee87c9e0c6d8b3145343e3cb
#
_cell.length_a   1.000
_cell.length_b   1.000
_cell.length_c   1.000
_cell.angle_alpha   90.00
_cell.angle_beta   90.00
_cell.angle_gamma   90.00
#
_symmetry.space_group_name_H-M   'P 1'
#
loop_
_entity.id
_entity.type
_entity.pdbx_description
1 polymer ?
#
loop_
_entity_poly.entity_id
_entity_poly.type
_entity_poly.pdbx_seq_one_letter_code
_entity_poly.pdbx_strand_id
1 'polypeptide(L)'
;MKKVVIVLATVVALTSCDMIGGGRKQLQAENDSLMAVLANRNAELDEMLSTFNDISEGFRQINAAESRVDLQRYAVSEGSLNAKEQLTNDIEFIRKQMEENREQIAKLQEQLKKSNNQSSQLRRAVEQLTKELED
;
A
#
# COMPACT_ATOMS: atom_id res chain seq x y z
N MET A 1 -48.28 -52.18 8.55
CA MET A 1 -47.72 -51.10 9.37
C MET A 1 -46.18 -51.10 9.37
N LYS A 2 -45.48 -52.17 9.60
CA LYS A 2 -44.00 -52.19 9.59
C LYS A 2 -43.37 -51.76 8.26
N LYS A 3 -43.96 -52.13 7.12
CA LYS A 3 -43.46 -51.76 5.78
C LYS A 3 -43.65 -50.25 5.48
N VAL A 4 -44.69 -49.61 5.98
CA VAL A 4 -44.97 -48.18 5.82
C VAL A 4 -44.01 -47.36 6.65
N VAL A 5 -43.64 -47.80 7.85
CA VAL A 5 -42.68 -47.15 8.72
C VAL A 5 -41.26 -47.19 8.11
N ILE A 6 -40.89 -48.27 7.47
CA ILE A 6 -39.58 -48.40 6.80
C ILE A 6 -39.48 -47.46 5.58
N VAL A 7 -40.55 -47.34 4.80
CA VAL A 7 -40.60 -46.41 3.65
C VAL A 7 -40.56 -44.94 4.10
N LEU A 8 -41.24 -44.58 5.19
CA LEU A 8 -41.16 -43.23 5.74
C LEU A 8 -39.78 -42.93 6.29
N ALA A 9 -39.12 -43.88 6.94
CA ALA A 9 -37.76 -43.68 7.47
C ALA A 9 -36.72 -43.50 6.34
N THR A 10 -36.86 -44.15 5.21
CA THR A 10 -35.95 -44.00 4.05
C THR A 10 -36.14 -42.66 3.33
N VAL A 11 -37.38 -42.14 3.25
CA VAL A 11 -37.63 -40.83 2.63
C VAL A 11 -37.06 -39.69 3.48
N VAL A 12 -37.13 -39.77 4.81
CA VAL A 12 -36.52 -38.74 5.71
C VAL A 12 -34.97 -38.76 5.63
N ALA A 13 -34.36 -39.93 5.46
CA ALA A 13 -32.93 -40.06 5.32
C ALA A 13 -32.39 -39.45 4.00
N LEU A 14 -33.15 -39.48 2.93
CA LEU A 14 -32.75 -38.94 1.61
C LEU A 14 -32.90 -37.41 1.57
N THR A 15 -33.84 -36.83 2.29
CA THR A 15 -34.00 -35.34 2.36
C THR A 15 -32.96 -34.68 3.25
N SER A 16 -32.40 -35.37 4.24
CA SER A 16 -31.35 -34.79 5.12
C SER A 16 -29.97 -34.64 4.41
N CYS A 17 -29.69 -35.40 3.35
CA CYS A 17 -28.46 -35.25 2.60
C CYS A 17 -28.40 -33.96 1.74
N ASP A 18 -29.53 -33.48 1.25
CA ASP A 18 -29.57 -32.23 0.45
C ASP A 18 -29.39 -30.97 1.31
N MET A 19 -29.86 -30.98 2.54
CA MET A 19 -29.63 -29.85 3.48
C MET A 19 -28.17 -29.76 3.94
N ILE A 20 -27.45 -30.88 4.03
CA ILE A 20 -26.03 -30.89 4.41
C ILE A 20 -25.13 -30.48 3.23
N GLY A 21 -25.52 -30.83 1.99
CA GLY A 21 -24.79 -30.44 0.78
C GLY A 21 -24.90 -28.95 0.44
N GLY A 22 -26.05 -28.33 0.69
CA GLY A 22 -26.26 -26.89 0.50
C GLY A 22 -25.42 -26.04 1.46
N GLY A 23 -25.37 -26.44 2.72
CA GLY A 23 -24.55 -25.73 3.73
C GLY A 23 -23.03 -25.80 3.44
N ARG A 24 -22.53 -26.93 2.94
CA ARG A 24 -21.12 -27.05 2.56
C ARG A 24 -20.74 -26.17 1.37
N LYS A 25 -21.57 -26.08 0.35
CA LYS A 25 -21.36 -25.23 -0.82
C LYS A 25 -21.38 -23.75 -0.43
N GLN A 26 -22.30 -23.38 0.47
CA GLN A 26 -22.38 -22.00 0.97
C GLN A 26 -21.15 -21.64 1.81
N LEU A 27 -20.71 -22.50 2.72
CA LEU A 27 -19.49 -22.28 3.52
C LEU A 27 -18.24 -22.23 2.65
N GLN A 28 -18.18 -23.01 1.59
CA GLN A 28 -17.05 -22.98 0.64
C GLN A 28 -17.05 -21.67 -0.16
N ALA A 29 -18.19 -21.22 -0.67
CA ALA A 29 -18.31 -19.94 -1.36
C ALA A 29 -17.97 -18.75 -0.44
N GLU A 30 -18.37 -18.82 0.82
CA GLU A 30 -18.04 -17.81 1.82
C GLU A 30 -16.55 -17.78 2.16
N ASN A 31 -15.93 -18.95 2.28
CA ASN A 31 -14.48 -19.10 2.48
C ASN A 31 -13.67 -18.57 1.27
N ASP A 32 -14.09 -18.93 0.05
CA ASP A 32 -13.46 -18.45 -1.17
C ASP A 32 -13.58 -16.91 -1.30
N SER A 33 -14.75 -16.35 -0.93
CA SER A 33 -14.97 -14.90 -0.87
C SER A 33 -14.06 -14.21 0.15
N LEU A 34 -13.95 -14.79 1.35
CA LEU A 34 -13.05 -14.27 2.40
C LEU A 34 -11.58 -14.34 1.98
N MET A 35 -11.15 -15.41 1.34
CA MET A 35 -9.80 -15.54 0.80
C MET A 35 -9.53 -14.49 -0.29
N ALA A 36 -10.48 -14.23 -1.16
CA ALA A 36 -10.35 -13.18 -2.18
C ALA A 36 -10.23 -11.79 -1.55
N VAL A 37 -11.02 -11.50 -0.51
CA VAL A 37 -10.93 -10.23 0.24
C VAL A 37 -9.55 -10.09 0.93
N LEU A 38 -9.05 -11.17 1.54
CA LEU A 38 -7.73 -11.16 2.18
C LEU A 38 -6.60 -10.95 1.15
N ALA A 39 -6.67 -11.62 0.01
CA ALA A 39 -5.70 -11.46 -1.07
C ALA A 39 -5.68 -10.02 -1.60
N ASN A 40 -6.86 -9.42 -1.81
CA ASN A 40 -6.97 -8.03 -2.24
C ASN A 40 -6.40 -7.05 -1.20
N ARG A 41 -6.69 -7.27 0.08
CA ARG A 41 -6.14 -6.43 1.16
C ARG A 41 -4.62 -6.54 1.28
N ASN A 42 -4.07 -7.74 1.09
CA ASN A 42 -2.62 -7.92 1.08
C ASN A 42 -1.99 -7.18 -0.10
N ALA A 43 -2.58 -7.26 -1.30
CA ALA A 43 -2.11 -6.53 -2.46
C ALA A 43 -2.16 -5.00 -2.27
N GLU A 44 -3.23 -4.47 -1.65
CA GLU A 44 -3.34 -3.05 -1.29
C GLU A 44 -2.24 -2.62 -0.30
N LEU A 45 -1.95 -3.46 0.71
CA LEU A 45 -0.88 -3.19 1.67
C LEU A 45 0.50 -3.22 1.02
N ASP A 46 0.75 -4.18 0.14
CA ASP A 46 2.02 -4.28 -0.58
C ASP A 46 2.24 -3.06 -1.50
N GLU A 47 1.19 -2.58 -2.17
CA GLU A 47 1.26 -1.35 -2.97
C GLU A 47 1.56 -0.12 -2.09
N MET A 48 0.89 0.01 -0.95
CA MET A 48 1.15 1.11 -0.02
C MET A 48 2.56 1.10 0.54
N LEU A 49 3.08 -0.09 0.89
CA LEU A 49 4.45 -0.26 1.37
C LEU A 49 5.48 0.04 0.29
N SER A 50 5.23 -0.38 -0.95
CA SER A 50 6.08 -0.04 -2.09
C SER A 50 6.15 1.48 -2.29
N THR A 51 4.99 2.15 -2.33
CA THR A 51 4.92 3.61 -2.46
C THR A 51 5.65 4.32 -1.31
N PHE A 52 5.50 3.82 -0.08
CA PHE A 52 6.22 4.35 1.09
C PHE A 52 7.74 4.23 0.93
N ASN A 53 8.22 3.09 0.44
CA ASN A 53 9.65 2.87 0.21
C ASN A 53 10.19 3.78 -0.90
N ASP A 54 9.41 4.00 -1.97
CA ASP A 54 9.78 4.89 -3.07
C ASP A 54 9.90 6.34 -2.59
N ILE A 55 8.98 6.81 -1.73
CA ILE A 55 9.05 8.13 -1.10
C ILE A 55 10.29 8.25 -0.22
N SER A 56 10.56 7.25 0.62
CA SER A 56 11.72 7.23 1.50
C SER A 56 13.03 7.25 0.73
N GLU A 57 13.10 6.55 -0.40
CA GLU A 57 14.24 6.60 -1.31
C GLU A 57 14.38 7.98 -1.95
N GLY A 58 13.26 8.61 -2.35
CA GLY A 58 13.24 9.98 -2.86
C GLY A 58 13.83 10.97 -1.86
N PHE A 59 13.46 10.93 -0.58
CA PHE A 59 14.06 11.76 0.47
C PHE A 59 15.54 11.48 0.65
N ARG A 60 15.97 10.23 0.60
CA ARG A 60 17.39 9.88 0.67
C ARG A 60 18.19 10.51 -0.49
N GLN A 61 17.61 10.53 -1.69
CA GLN A 61 18.23 11.15 -2.86
C GLN A 61 18.27 12.68 -2.75
N ILE A 62 17.23 13.31 -2.21
CA ILE A 62 17.20 14.74 -1.91
C ILE A 62 18.33 15.09 -0.95
N ASN A 63 18.43 14.41 0.20
CA ASN A 63 19.48 14.65 1.19
C ASN A 63 20.90 14.50 0.60
N ALA A 64 21.10 13.52 -0.30
CA ALA A 64 22.35 13.34 -0.99
C ALA A 64 22.66 14.50 -1.97
N ALA A 65 21.63 15.00 -2.67
CA ALA A 65 21.77 16.15 -3.57
C ALA A 65 22.01 17.45 -2.79
N GLU A 66 21.33 17.67 -1.67
CA GLU A 66 21.56 18.84 -0.78
C GLU A 66 22.99 18.89 -0.26
N SER A 67 23.53 17.74 0.15
CA SER A 67 24.93 17.64 0.57
C SER A 67 25.90 18.05 -0.55
N ARG A 68 25.59 17.72 -1.82
CA ARG A 68 26.39 18.16 -2.99
C ARG A 68 26.22 19.66 -3.23
N VAL A 69 25.01 20.19 -3.11
CA VAL A 69 24.71 21.62 -3.24
C VAL A 69 25.54 22.44 -2.25
N ASP A 70 25.64 22.01 -1.01
CA ASP A 70 26.43 22.69 0.01
C ASP A 70 27.92 22.72 -0.35
N LEU A 71 28.46 21.61 -0.83
CA LEU A 71 29.87 21.57 -1.28
C LEU A 71 30.11 22.45 -2.52
N GLN A 72 29.18 22.45 -3.48
CA GLN A 72 29.30 23.22 -4.71
C GLN A 72 29.19 24.74 -4.48
N ARG A 73 28.42 25.18 -3.48
CA ARG A 73 28.32 26.59 -3.12
C ARG A 73 29.67 27.20 -2.78
N TYR A 74 30.57 26.47 -2.12
CA TYR A 74 31.91 26.90 -1.84
C TYR A 74 32.75 27.02 -3.16
N ALA A 75 32.65 26.04 -4.03
CA ALA A 75 33.38 26.07 -5.30
C ALA A 75 32.88 27.15 -6.26
N VAL A 76 31.60 27.49 -6.24
CA VAL A 76 31.04 28.61 -7.01
C VAL A 76 31.55 29.95 -6.48
N SER A 77 31.71 30.10 -5.16
CA SER A 77 32.29 31.32 -4.58
C SER A 77 33.73 31.55 -5.00
N GLU A 78 34.43 30.51 -5.40
CA GLU A 78 35.80 30.56 -5.96
C GLU A 78 35.84 30.79 -7.49
N GLY A 79 34.67 30.97 -8.13
CA GLY A 79 34.56 31.31 -9.56
C GLY A 79 34.53 30.11 -10.53
N SER A 80 34.26 28.90 -10.06
CA SER A 80 34.14 27.71 -10.90
C SER A 80 32.81 27.68 -11.70
N LEU A 81 32.88 27.85 -13.02
CA LEU A 81 31.72 27.76 -13.92
C LEU A 81 31.07 26.37 -13.91
N ASN A 82 31.89 25.33 -13.86
CA ASN A 82 31.40 23.94 -13.81
C ASN A 82 30.61 23.67 -12.53
N ALA A 83 31.06 24.20 -11.38
CA ALA A 83 30.34 24.08 -10.12
C ALA A 83 28.99 24.79 -10.17
N LYS A 84 28.86 25.90 -10.89
CA LYS A 84 27.59 26.63 -11.05
C LYS A 84 26.56 25.80 -11.85
N GLU A 85 26.99 25.14 -12.92
CA GLU A 85 26.12 24.28 -13.72
C GLU A 85 25.65 23.06 -12.91
N GLN A 86 26.56 22.40 -12.20
CA GLN A 86 26.24 21.27 -11.34
C GLN A 86 25.27 21.68 -10.21
N LEU A 87 25.49 22.82 -9.59
CA LEU A 87 24.61 23.37 -8.57
C LEU A 87 23.19 23.58 -9.11
N THR A 88 23.06 24.13 -10.31
CA THR A 88 21.76 24.34 -10.94
C THR A 88 21.05 23.01 -11.21
N ASN A 89 21.79 22.02 -11.73
CA ASN A 89 21.24 20.69 -12.01
C ASN A 89 20.79 19.96 -10.73
N ASP A 90 21.57 20.04 -9.65
CA ASP A 90 21.22 19.42 -8.38
C ASP A 90 20.00 20.11 -7.73
N ILE A 91 19.86 21.44 -7.82
CA ILE A 91 18.67 22.17 -7.35
C ILE A 91 17.43 21.77 -8.16
N GLU A 92 17.56 21.65 -9.47
CA GLU A 92 16.44 21.22 -10.32
C GLU A 92 16.03 19.77 -10.03
N PHE A 93 17.00 18.89 -9.81
CA PHE A 93 16.76 17.51 -9.38
C PHE A 93 16.02 17.46 -8.05
N ILE A 94 16.47 18.21 -7.02
CA ILE A 94 15.82 18.29 -5.72
C ILE A 94 14.35 18.74 -5.88
N ARG A 95 14.12 19.82 -6.63
CA ARG A 95 12.77 20.35 -6.86
C ARG A 95 11.85 19.31 -7.50
N LYS A 96 12.34 18.59 -8.50
CA LYS A 96 11.58 17.55 -9.19
C LYS A 96 11.26 16.39 -8.25
N GLN A 97 12.25 15.94 -7.48
CA GLN A 97 12.08 14.82 -6.55
C GLN A 97 11.12 15.17 -5.40
N MET A 98 11.15 16.43 -4.92
CA MET A 98 10.18 16.90 -3.92
C MET A 98 8.75 16.90 -4.46
N GLU A 99 8.53 17.30 -5.72
CA GLU A 99 7.21 17.26 -6.34
C GLU A 99 6.71 15.82 -6.52
N GLU A 100 7.57 14.91 -6.97
CA GLU A 100 7.25 13.48 -7.07
C GLU A 100 6.89 12.89 -5.70
N ASN A 101 7.66 13.19 -4.66
CA ASN A 101 7.36 12.76 -3.29
C ASN A 101 6.02 13.32 -2.79
N ARG A 102 5.71 14.58 -3.11
CA ARG A 102 4.43 15.22 -2.74
C ARG A 102 3.25 14.51 -3.37
N GLU A 103 3.33 14.19 -4.67
CA GLU A 103 2.28 13.46 -5.39
C GLU A 103 2.09 12.05 -4.81
N GLN A 104 3.18 11.34 -4.53
CA GLN A 104 3.14 10.00 -3.96
C GLN A 104 2.57 10.00 -2.54
N ILE A 105 2.92 10.98 -1.70
CA ILE A 105 2.36 11.13 -0.35
C ILE A 105 0.85 11.39 -0.43
N ALA A 106 0.40 12.26 -1.34
CA ALA A 106 -1.02 12.53 -1.54
C ALA A 106 -1.78 11.26 -1.99
N LYS A 107 -1.22 10.50 -2.92
CA LYS A 107 -1.76 9.20 -3.34
C LYS A 107 -1.86 8.22 -2.16
N LEU A 108 -0.81 8.10 -1.37
CA LEU A 108 -0.76 7.20 -0.23
C LEU A 108 -1.77 7.59 0.87
N GLN A 109 -1.95 8.89 1.12
CA GLN A 109 -2.98 9.41 2.03
C GLN A 109 -4.39 9.07 1.53
N GLU A 110 -4.64 9.17 0.23
CA GLU A 110 -5.94 8.82 -0.37
C GLU A 110 -6.20 7.31 -0.28
N GLN A 111 -5.21 6.48 -0.57
CA GLN A 111 -5.30 5.03 -0.41
C GLN A 111 -5.61 4.64 1.04
N LEU A 112 -4.96 5.27 2.02
CA LEU A 112 -5.22 5.04 3.44
C LEU A 112 -6.61 5.47 3.89
N LYS A 113 -7.19 6.51 3.27
CA LYS A 113 -8.58 6.94 3.54
C LYS A 113 -9.59 5.96 2.95
N LYS A 114 -9.34 5.46 1.75
CA LYS A 114 -10.22 4.49 1.05
C LYS A 114 -10.11 3.09 1.64
N SER A 115 -8.91 2.70 2.02
CA SER A 115 -8.65 1.45 2.70
C SER A 115 -9.23 1.53 4.11
N ASN A 116 -10.09 0.58 4.45
CA ASN A 116 -10.57 0.38 5.83
C ASN A 116 -9.44 -0.11 6.76
N ASN A 117 -8.21 0.11 6.33
CA ASN A 117 -7.01 -0.30 7.04
C ASN A 117 -6.74 0.65 8.20
N GLN A 118 -7.01 0.15 9.40
CA GLN A 118 -6.77 0.87 10.66
C GLN A 118 -5.32 0.74 11.16
N SER A 119 -4.36 0.49 10.28
CA SER A 119 -2.95 0.46 10.69
C SER A 119 -2.51 1.83 11.18
N SER A 120 -2.55 1.99 12.50
CA SER A 120 -2.07 3.21 13.16
C SER A 120 -0.58 3.47 12.91
N GLN A 121 0.19 2.44 12.61
CA GLN A 121 1.61 2.53 12.27
C GLN A 121 1.80 3.16 10.89
N LEU A 122 1.06 2.69 9.89
CA LEU A 122 1.16 3.23 8.53
C LEU A 122 0.69 4.69 8.47
N ARG A 123 -0.38 5.05 9.20
CA ARG A 123 -0.83 6.45 9.31
C ARG A 123 0.22 7.36 9.91
N ARG A 124 0.87 6.94 10.99
CA ARG A 124 1.97 7.72 11.61
C ARG A 124 3.17 7.87 10.69
N ALA A 125 3.51 6.80 9.96
CA ALA A 125 4.60 6.84 9.00
C ALA A 125 4.33 7.85 7.87
N VAL A 126 3.11 7.86 7.32
CA VAL A 126 2.72 8.84 6.30
C VAL A 126 2.68 10.27 6.85
N GLU A 127 2.23 10.44 8.08
CA GLU A 127 2.26 11.75 8.75
C GLU A 127 3.70 12.26 8.94
N GLN A 128 4.63 11.36 9.25
CA GLN A 128 6.04 11.70 9.36
C GLN A 128 6.63 12.11 8.01
N LEU A 129 6.35 11.37 6.93
CA LEU A 129 6.77 11.75 5.58
C LEU A 129 6.20 13.10 5.13
N THR A 130 4.95 13.41 5.53
CA THR A 130 4.33 14.71 5.24
C THR A 130 5.09 15.85 5.92
N LYS A 131 5.50 15.67 7.16
CA LYS A 131 6.32 16.65 7.87
C LYS A 131 7.69 16.84 7.22
N GLU A 132 8.34 15.74 6.87
CA GLU A 132 9.65 15.76 6.20
C GLU A 132 9.61 16.49 4.84
N LEU A 133 8.44 16.54 4.20
CA LEU A 133 8.25 17.31 2.96
C LEU A 133 8.07 18.81 3.22
N GLU A 134 7.59 19.21 4.41
CA GLU A 134 7.33 20.60 4.78
C GLU A 134 8.55 21.31 5.40
N ASP A 135 9.51 20.54 5.92
CA ASP A 135 10.76 21.05 6.53
C ASP A 135 11.82 21.33 5.46
#